data_4e759fe597eb8f2dc7b80737ec58bd19
#
_entry.id   4e759fe597eb8f2dc7b80737ec58bd19
#
_cell.length_a   1.000
_cell.length_b   1.000
_cell.length_c   1.000
_cell.angle_alpha   90.00
_cell.angle_beta   90.00
_cell.angle_gamma   90.00
#
_symmetry.space_group_name_H-M   'P 1'
#
loop_
_entity.id
_entity.type
_entity.pdbx_description
1 polymer ?
#
loop_
_entity_poly.entity_id
_entity_poly.type
_entity_poly.pdbx_seq_one_letter_code
_entity_poly.pdbx_strand_id
1 'polypeptide(L)'
;MSAEVITKETEKIELGQNKTGPLLSIQDLRVWFELRRFGFGRAGFVRAVDGVSFDLGRGEAIAIVGESGCGKSSLMKAILGLYKPTKGKVIFDNEDLTEKGVKGLRWYRSHVGYVQQDPYGALAPFMPVERILEEPLIIGGVKSKEERHQRIREVMEIVKLFPIEDFLEKYPHMLSGGQQQRVVIARAMIMGPNFIVADEPVSMLDASVRVEILKLLRGLQETHHLSVIYITHDLSTVSYFSERIFVMYAGQLVEKAAVSKLLHNPCHPYTLALLNGTSDPDAKNALTFKEVPPGEPPSLVKPPEGCRFHPRCSKMIKGTCDVKVPPEFLPEPDHQVSCWLFQ
;
A
#
# COMPACT_ATOMS: atom_id res chain seq x y z
N MET A 1 -3.12 36.38 -22.36
CA MET A 1 -2.65 35.01 -22.41
C MET A 1 -3.50 34.25 -21.41
N SER A 2 -4.39 33.44 -21.66
CA SER A 2 -5.18 33.06 -22.83
C SER A 2 -6.00 31.88 -22.36
N ALA A 3 -7.27 31.96 -22.47
CA ALA A 3 -8.30 30.98 -22.07
C ALA A 3 -8.06 29.56 -22.59
N GLU A 4 -7.17 29.35 -23.56
CA GLU A 4 -6.85 28.04 -24.13
C GLU A 4 -5.95 27.14 -23.25
N VAL A 5 -5.20 27.70 -22.29
CA VAL A 5 -4.37 26.89 -21.36
C VAL A 5 -5.24 26.29 -20.26
N ILE A 6 -6.26 27.05 -19.82
CA ILE A 6 -7.20 26.61 -18.78
C ILE A 6 -8.10 25.49 -19.29
N THR A 7 -8.46 25.49 -20.58
CA THR A 7 -9.32 24.45 -21.16
C THR A 7 -8.64 23.10 -21.31
N LYS A 8 -7.32 23.03 -21.51
CA LYS A 8 -6.58 21.76 -21.57
C LYS A 8 -6.32 21.13 -20.20
N GLU A 9 -6.28 21.91 -19.12
CA GLU A 9 -6.17 21.41 -17.75
C GLU A 9 -7.53 20.91 -17.22
N THR A 10 -8.63 21.58 -17.60
CA THR A 10 -9.99 21.13 -17.29
C THR A 10 -10.34 19.81 -18.01
N GLU A 11 -9.88 19.60 -19.25
CA GLU A 11 -10.07 18.32 -19.95
C GLU A 11 -9.32 17.14 -19.31
N LYS A 12 -8.17 17.36 -18.63
CA LYS A 12 -7.47 16.30 -17.87
C LYS A 12 -8.18 15.93 -16.57
N ILE A 13 -8.87 16.87 -15.94
CA ILE A 13 -9.63 16.66 -14.71
C ILE A 13 -10.97 15.96 -15.01
N GLU A 14 -11.60 16.24 -16.16
CA GLU A 14 -12.87 15.62 -16.54
C GLU A 14 -12.78 14.16 -16.98
N LEU A 15 -11.60 13.68 -17.41
CA LEU A 15 -11.41 12.28 -17.83
C LEU A 15 -11.52 11.24 -16.70
N GLY A 16 -11.48 11.66 -15.43
CA GLY A 16 -11.57 10.77 -14.26
C GLY A 16 -12.93 10.69 -13.58
N GLN A 17 -13.77 11.71 -13.72
CA GLN A 17 -14.99 11.84 -12.88
C GLN A 17 -16.22 11.13 -13.43
N ASN A 18 -16.24 10.70 -14.70
CA ASN A 18 -17.40 10.05 -15.34
C ASN A 18 -17.30 8.54 -15.54
N LYS A 19 -16.24 7.87 -15.04
CA LYS A 19 -16.15 6.42 -15.13
C LYS A 19 -16.80 5.76 -13.91
N THR A 20 -17.84 5.00 -14.13
CA THR A 20 -18.48 4.15 -13.12
C THR A 20 -17.62 2.93 -12.83
N GLY A 21 -17.49 2.56 -11.54
CA GLY A 21 -16.75 1.39 -11.10
C GLY A 21 -15.46 1.71 -10.31
N PRO A 22 -14.81 0.67 -9.76
CA PRO A 22 -13.59 0.83 -8.98
C PRO A 22 -12.44 1.35 -9.85
N LEU A 23 -11.51 2.10 -9.24
CA LEU A 23 -10.28 2.50 -9.89
C LEU A 23 -9.34 1.31 -10.10
N LEU A 24 -9.23 0.45 -9.07
CA LEU A 24 -8.40 -0.76 -9.11
C LEU A 24 -9.24 -1.96 -8.68
N SER A 25 -9.18 -3.05 -9.45
CA SER A 25 -9.79 -4.34 -9.12
C SER A 25 -8.74 -5.43 -9.16
N ILE A 26 -8.61 -6.14 -8.05
CA ILE A 26 -7.71 -7.29 -7.89
C ILE A 26 -8.57 -8.54 -7.84
N GLN A 27 -8.29 -9.51 -8.73
CA GLN A 27 -9.12 -10.71 -8.89
C GLN A 27 -8.28 -11.99 -8.80
N ASP A 28 -8.49 -12.79 -7.77
CA ASP A 28 -7.80 -14.08 -7.47
C ASP A 28 -6.28 -13.97 -7.70
N LEU A 29 -5.69 -12.86 -7.25
CA LEU A 29 -4.28 -12.55 -7.51
C LEU A 29 -3.37 -13.53 -6.78
N ARG A 30 -2.43 -14.14 -7.54
CA ARG A 30 -1.42 -15.03 -7.00
C ARG A 30 -0.05 -14.60 -7.48
N VAL A 31 0.89 -14.52 -6.54
CA VAL A 31 2.30 -14.24 -6.80
C VAL A 31 3.12 -15.30 -6.11
N TRP A 32 3.65 -16.22 -6.89
CA TRP A 32 4.43 -17.33 -6.43
C TRP A 32 5.84 -17.24 -6.97
N PHE A 33 6.86 -17.40 -6.11
CA PHE A 33 8.26 -17.39 -6.49
C PHE A 33 8.80 -18.80 -6.51
N GLU A 34 9.44 -19.21 -7.63
CA GLU A 34 10.06 -20.51 -7.76
C GLU A 34 11.32 -20.61 -6.88
N LEU A 35 11.39 -21.64 -6.05
CA LEU A 35 12.59 -22.00 -5.32
C LEU A 35 13.38 -23.02 -6.11
N ARG A 36 14.66 -22.71 -6.38
CA ARG A 36 15.60 -23.62 -7.06
C ARG A 36 16.60 -24.19 -6.06
N ARG A 37 16.84 -25.47 -6.11
CA ARG A 37 17.86 -26.15 -5.30
C ARG A 37 19.18 -26.19 -6.09
N PHE A 38 20.23 -25.52 -5.59
CA PHE A 38 21.59 -25.53 -6.16
C PHE A 38 21.65 -25.27 -7.69
N GLY A 39 20.77 -24.44 -8.24
CA GLY A 39 20.72 -24.16 -9.67
C GLY A 39 20.09 -25.25 -10.54
N PHE A 40 19.90 -26.46 -10.03
CA PHE A 40 19.33 -27.60 -10.74
C PHE A 40 18.14 -28.19 -9.96
N GLY A 41 16.95 -28.17 -10.57
CA GLY A 41 15.74 -28.77 -10.01
C GLY A 41 14.86 -27.78 -9.23
N ARG A 42 13.53 -28.01 -9.30
CA ARG A 42 12.51 -27.25 -8.56
C ARG A 42 12.42 -27.74 -7.11
N ALA A 43 12.58 -26.86 -6.15
CA ALA A 43 12.41 -27.16 -4.71
C ALA A 43 11.00 -26.84 -4.22
N GLY A 44 10.22 -26.07 -4.98
CA GLY A 44 8.87 -25.65 -4.61
C GLY A 44 8.58 -24.20 -5.00
N PHE A 45 7.52 -23.65 -4.41
CA PHE A 45 7.12 -22.24 -4.62
C PHE A 45 6.89 -21.54 -3.28
N VAL A 46 7.37 -20.31 -3.16
CA VAL A 46 6.94 -19.39 -2.10
C VAL A 46 5.63 -18.74 -2.54
N ARG A 47 4.52 -19.06 -1.88
CA ARG A 47 3.19 -18.51 -2.18
C ARG A 47 2.99 -17.18 -1.46
N ALA A 48 3.70 -16.15 -1.91
CA ALA A 48 3.73 -14.85 -1.23
C ALA A 48 2.39 -14.12 -1.26
N VAL A 49 1.63 -14.27 -2.36
CA VAL A 49 0.22 -13.85 -2.49
C VAL A 49 -0.55 -15.03 -3.07
N ASP A 50 -1.67 -15.39 -2.49
CA ASP A 50 -2.37 -16.61 -2.86
C ASP A 50 -3.89 -16.48 -2.76
N GLY A 51 -4.51 -15.97 -3.84
CA GLY A 51 -5.96 -15.82 -3.97
C GLY A 51 -6.50 -14.53 -3.35
N VAL A 52 -5.79 -13.40 -3.53
CA VAL A 52 -6.23 -12.10 -3.01
C VAL A 52 -7.18 -11.43 -4.01
N SER A 53 -8.35 -10.98 -3.49
CA SER A 53 -9.35 -10.25 -4.26
C SER A 53 -9.90 -9.07 -3.47
N PHE A 54 -9.94 -7.89 -4.09
CA PHE A 54 -10.57 -6.68 -3.56
C PHE A 54 -10.67 -5.60 -4.63
N ASP A 55 -11.51 -4.62 -4.36
CA ASP A 55 -11.66 -3.41 -5.17
C ASP A 55 -11.26 -2.17 -4.36
N LEU A 56 -10.66 -1.19 -5.04
CA LEU A 56 -10.39 0.15 -4.53
C LEU A 56 -11.23 1.16 -5.31
N GLY A 57 -12.03 1.91 -4.59
CA GLY A 57 -12.84 3.00 -5.14
C GLY A 57 -12.00 4.20 -5.58
N ARG A 58 -12.61 5.09 -6.35
CA ARG A 58 -11.98 6.37 -6.71
C ARG A 58 -12.00 7.32 -5.52
N GLY A 59 -10.86 7.92 -5.22
CA GLY A 59 -10.68 8.79 -4.06
C GLY A 59 -10.71 8.08 -2.70
N GLU A 60 -10.74 6.74 -2.69
CA GLU A 60 -10.77 5.93 -1.49
C GLU A 60 -9.35 5.64 -0.98
N ALA A 61 -9.18 5.63 0.34
CA ALA A 61 -7.97 5.10 0.98
C ALA A 61 -8.27 3.79 1.72
N ILE A 62 -7.51 2.74 1.39
CA ILE A 62 -7.55 1.46 2.10
C ILE A 62 -6.22 1.19 2.78
N ALA A 63 -6.26 0.57 3.96
CA ALA A 63 -5.07 0.05 4.61
C ALA A 63 -4.93 -1.46 4.40
N ILE A 64 -3.72 -1.94 4.16
CA ILE A 64 -3.38 -3.36 4.18
C ILE A 64 -2.41 -3.60 5.33
N VAL A 65 -2.85 -4.37 6.31
CA VAL A 65 -2.08 -4.63 7.54
C VAL A 65 -1.76 -6.10 7.73
N GLY A 66 -0.76 -6.41 8.53
CA GLY A 66 -0.37 -7.77 8.87
C GLY A 66 1.09 -7.87 9.32
N GLU A 67 1.49 -9.00 9.89
CA GLU A 67 2.85 -9.27 10.35
C GLU A 67 3.88 -9.15 9.21
N SER A 68 5.16 -8.93 9.56
CA SER A 68 6.25 -8.96 8.59
C SER A 68 6.30 -10.31 7.86
N GLY A 69 6.59 -10.29 6.55
CA GLY A 69 6.65 -11.52 5.74
C GLY A 69 5.29 -12.10 5.31
N CYS A 70 4.14 -11.51 5.69
CA CYS A 70 2.83 -12.05 5.30
C CYS A 70 2.47 -11.86 3.80
N GLY A 71 3.30 -11.12 3.02
CA GLY A 71 3.10 -10.96 1.57
C GLY A 71 2.71 -9.55 1.10
N LYS A 72 2.55 -8.56 1.99
CA LYS A 72 2.13 -7.17 1.66
C LYS A 72 2.99 -6.53 0.55
N SER A 73 4.32 -6.57 0.72
CA SER A 73 5.24 -5.98 -0.29
C SER A 73 5.20 -6.73 -1.62
N SER A 74 4.91 -8.04 -1.63
CA SER A 74 4.75 -8.80 -2.87
C SER A 74 3.44 -8.45 -3.59
N LEU A 75 2.36 -8.28 -2.83
CA LEU A 75 1.08 -7.80 -3.34
C LEU A 75 1.23 -6.39 -3.95
N MET A 76 1.85 -5.48 -3.22
CA MET A 76 2.13 -4.13 -3.69
C MET A 76 2.96 -4.12 -4.98
N LYS A 77 4.06 -4.88 -5.04
CA LYS A 77 4.91 -4.94 -6.24
C LYS A 77 4.17 -5.52 -7.44
N ALA A 78 3.22 -6.44 -7.24
CA ALA A 78 2.36 -6.91 -8.31
C ALA A 78 1.36 -5.84 -8.76
N ILE A 79 0.76 -5.10 -7.85
CA ILE A 79 -0.12 -3.96 -8.16
C ILE A 79 0.64 -2.89 -8.94
N LEU A 80 1.88 -2.55 -8.55
CA LEU A 80 2.73 -1.60 -9.26
C LEU A 80 3.25 -2.11 -10.63
N GLY A 81 2.89 -3.36 -11.01
CA GLY A 81 3.38 -3.97 -12.26
C GLY A 81 4.90 -4.23 -12.26
N LEU A 82 5.50 -4.39 -11.06
CA LEU A 82 6.91 -4.76 -10.88
C LEU A 82 7.08 -6.29 -10.86
N TYR A 83 6.08 -7.02 -10.37
CA TYR A 83 6.02 -8.48 -10.44
C TYR A 83 4.88 -8.90 -11.35
N LYS A 84 5.16 -9.85 -12.25
CA LYS A 84 4.11 -10.48 -13.05
C LYS A 84 3.35 -11.47 -12.16
N PRO A 85 2.01 -11.38 -12.08
CA PRO A 85 1.20 -12.37 -11.39
C PRO A 85 1.39 -13.79 -11.95
N THR A 86 1.37 -14.78 -11.07
CA THR A 86 1.35 -16.19 -11.48
C THR A 86 -0.04 -16.59 -11.98
N LYS A 87 -1.10 -16.04 -11.33
CA LYS A 87 -2.51 -16.18 -11.71
C LYS A 87 -3.29 -14.95 -11.26
N GLY A 88 -4.52 -14.84 -11.75
CA GLY A 88 -5.43 -13.74 -11.39
C GLY A 88 -5.17 -12.49 -12.24
N LYS A 89 -5.84 -11.40 -11.88
CA LYS A 89 -5.83 -10.16 -12.65
C LYS A 89 -5.61 -8.94 -11.79
N VAL A 90 -4.94 -7.95 -12.38
CA VAL A 90 -4.84 -6.58 -11.90
C VAL A 90 -5.49 -5.68 -12.94
N ILE A 91 -6.64 -5.10 -12.63
CA ILE A 91 -7.41 -4.24 -13.52
C ILE A 91 -7.35 -2.82 -12.97
N PHE A 92 -6.87 -1.88 -13.74
CA PHE A 92 -6.78 -0.47 -13.38
C PHE A 92 -7.55 0.36 -14.41
N ASP A 93 -8.48 1.15 -13.93
CA ASP A 93 -9.34 2.01 -14.78
C ASP A 93 -10.02 1.25 -15.92
N ASN A 94 -10.52 0.04 -15.63
CA ASN A 94 -11.11 -0.94 -16.53
C ASN A 94 -10.12 -1.59 -17.53
N GLU A 95 -8.82 -1.38 -17.36
CA GLU A 95 -7.79 -1.95 -18.22
C GLU A 95 -7.03 -3.08 -17.51
N ASP A 96 -7.04 -4.30 -18.08
CA ASP A 96 -6.29 -5.44 -17.54
C ASP A 96 -4.78 -5.22 -17.77
N LEU A 97 -4.03 -5.13 -16.67
CA LEU A 97 -2.58 -4.90 -16.67
C LEU A 97 -1.77 -6.20 -16.71
N THR A 98 -2.41 -7.34 -16.46
CA THR A 98 -1.75 -8.62 -16.14
C THR A 98 -0.83 -9.12 -17.25
N GLU A 99 -1.27 -8.96 -18.49
CA GLU A 99 -0.51 -9.42 -19.67
C GLU A 99 0.28 -8.30 -20.37
N LYS A 100 0.24 -7.06 -19.82
CA LYS A 100 0.95 -5.94 -20.43
C LYS A 100 2.44 -6.04 -20.17
N GLY A 101 3.23 -5.93 -21.22
CA GLY A 101 4.69 -5.80 -21.14
C GLY A 101 5.11 -4.40 -20.68
N VAL A 102 6.41 -4.21 -20.50
CA VAL A 102 7.01 -2.95 -19.99
C VAL A 102 6.51 -1.70 -20.75
N LYS A 103 6.37 -1.78 -22.08
CA LYS A 103 5.85 -0.66 -22.89
C LYS A 103 4.38 -0.38 -22.62
N GLY A 104 3.55 -1.41 -22.46
CA GLY A 104 2.12 -1.27 -22.14
C GLY A 104 1.85 -0.72 -20.73
N LEU A 105 2.79 -0.94 -19.80
CA LEU A 105 2.70 -0.41 -18.43
C LEU A 105 3.20 1.03 -18.31
N ARG A 106 3.75 1.66 -19.35
CA ARG A 106 4.25 3.04 -19.27
C ARG A 106 3.15 4.04 -18.92
N TRP A 107 1.99 3.90 -19.56
CA TRP A 107 0.81 4.70 -19.25
C TRP A 107 0.40 4.51 -17.78
N TYR A 108 0.24 3.27 -17.32
CA TYR A 108 -0.12 2.97 -15.94
C TYR A 108 0.84 3.64 -14.95
N ARG A 109 2.15 3.51 -15.16
CA ARG A 109 3.19 4.07 -14.28
C ARG A 109 3.17 5.59 -14.19
N SER A 110 2.64 6.31 -15.18
CA SER A 110 2.47 7.77 -15.09
C SER A 110 1.26 8.18 -14.25
N HIS A 111 0.33 7.23 -13.97
CA HIS A 111 -0.87 7.46 -13.16
C HIS A 111 -0.74 6.94 -11.72
N VAL A 112 0.39 6.31 -11.39
CA VAL A 112 0.61 5.70 -10.09
C VAL A 112 1.84 6.28 -9.42
N GLY A 113 1.66 6.83 -8.22
CA GLY A 113 2.74 7.23 -7.33
C GLY A 113 3.13 6.09 -6.39
N TYR A 114 4.41 5.98 -6.08
CA TYR A 114 4.92 5.03 -5.11
C TYR A 114 5.74 5.73 -4.04
N VAL A 115 5.27 5.66 -2.80
CA VAL A 115 5.96 6.16 -1.61
C VAL A 115 6.60 4.98 -0.90
N GLN A 116 7.93 4.96 -0.86
CA GLN A 116 8.72 3.86 -0.33
C GLN A 116 8.90 3.96 1.19
N GLN A 117 9.14 2.82 1.84
CA GLN A 117 9.34 2.69 3.28
C GLN A 117 10.61 3.41 3.75
N ASP A 118 11.72 3.24 3.04
CA ASP A 118 13.02 3.81 3.39
C ASP A 118 13.31 5.05 2.53
N PRO A 119 13.21 6.27 3.10
CA PRO A 119 13.52 7.48 2.36
C PRO A 119 15.00 7.59 2.00
N TYR A 120 15.90 6.99 2.80
CA TYR A 120 17.33 7.02 2.54
C TYR A 120 17.71 6.18 1.32
N GLY A 121 17.10 5.01 1.18
CA GLY A 121 17.29 4.13 0.01
C GLY A 121 16.49 4.56 -1.22
N ALA A 122 15.45 5.36 -1.04
CA ALA A 122 14.59 5.81 -2.14
C ALA A 122 15.20 6.95 -2.97
N LEU A 123 16.04 7.79 -2.36
CA LEU A 123 16.63 8.98 -3.00
C LEU A 123 18.09 8.71 -3.38
N ALA A 124 18.48 9.06 -4.63
CA ALA A 124 19.84 8.92 -5.09
C ALA A 124 20.77 9.88 -4.30
N PRO A 125 21.73 9.39 -3.49
CA PRO A 125 22.49 10.22 -2.54
C PRO A 125 23.42 11.23 -3.21
N PHE A 126 23.74 11.02 -4.48
CA PHE A 126 24.65 11.85 -5.29
C PHE A 126 23.92 12.82 -6.24
N MET A 127 22.60 12.90 -6.15
CA MET A 127 21.79 13.84 -6.93
C MET A 127 21.17 14.90 -6.01
N PRO A 128 21.14 16.18 -6.40
CA PRO A 128 20.39 17.21 -5.69
C PRO A 128 18.87 16.95 -5.82
N VAL A 129 18.10 17.51 -4.89
CA VAL A 129 16.63 17.34 -4.84
C VAL A 129 15.97 17.74 -6.17
N GLU A 130 16.40 18.87 -6.76
CA GLU A 130 15.88 19.30 -8.06
C GLU A 130 15.99 18.19 -9.12
N ARG A 131 17.17 17.59 -9.22
CA ARG A 131 17.42 16.52 -10.22
C ARG A 131 16.61 15.25 -9.94
N ILE A 132 16.45 14.89 -8.65
CA ILE A 132 15.63 13.75 -8.22
C ILE A 132 14.16 13.96 -8.63
N LEU A 133 13.64 15.19 -8.51
CA LEU A 133 12.27 15.53 -8.90
C LEU A 133 12.12 15.72 -10.42
N GLU A 134 13.16 16.18 -11.10
CA GLU A 134 13.15 16.37 -12.55
C GLU A 134 13.15 15.03 -13.34
N GLU A 135 13.84 14.02 -12.81
CA GLU A 135 14.03 12.72 -13.49
C GLU A 135 12.72 12.05 -13.95
N PRO A 136 11.66 11.91 -13.10
CA PRO A 136 10.39 11.34 -13.54
C PRO A 136 9.73 12.14 -14.68
N LEU A 137 9.84 13.47 -14.66
CA LEU A 137 9.28 14.32 -15.72
C LEU A 137 9.99 14.11 -17.05
N ILE A 138 11.31 13.96 -17.04
CA ILE A 138 12.12 13.67 -18.25
C ILE A 138 11.72 12.29 -18.81
N ILE A 139 11.65 11.27 -17.95
CA ILE A 139 11.23 9.90 -18.34
C ILE A 139 9.78 9.91 -18.85
N GLY A 140 8.92 10.73 -18.23
CA GLY A 140 7.53 10.94 -18.64
C GLY A 140 7.36 11.67 -19.97
N GLY A 141 8.45 12.29 -20.50
CA GLY A 141 8.47 12.97 -21.78
C GLY A 141 8.16 14.45 -21.74
N VAL A 142 8.21 15.10 -20.58
CA VAL A 142 8.08 16.55 -20.44
C VAL A 142 9.33 17.24 -20.96
N LYS A 143 9.24 17.83 -22.17
CA LYS A 143 10.40 18.37 -22.91
C LYS A 143 10.82 19.77 -22.41
N SER A 144 9.85 20.65 -22.11
CA SER A 144 10.16 22.03 -21.66
C SER A 144 10.83 22.01 -20.30
N LYS A 145 11.96 22.72 -20.18
CA LYS A 145 12.68 22.92 -18.93
C LYS A 145 11.86 23.80 -17.99
N GLU A 146 11.22 24.81 -18.52
CA GLU A 146 10.38 25.76 -17.80
C GLU A 146 9.18 25.03 -17.17
N GLU A 147 8.51 24.14 -17.92
CA GLU A 147 7.41 23.31 -17.41
C GLU A 147 7.88 22.37 -16.28
N ARG A 148 9.06 21.74 -16.43
CA ARG A 148 9.61 20.89 -15.37
C ARG A 148 9.90 21.66 -14.10
N HIS A 149 10.54 22.85 -14.21
CA HIS A 149 10.82 23.71 -13.06
C HIS A 149 9.53 24.19 -12.38
N GLN A 150 8.50 24.54 -13.14
CA GLN A 150 7.21 24.93 -12.59
C GLN A 150 6.60 23.79 -11.78
N ARG A 151 6.51 22.58 -12.36
CA ARG A 151 5.95 21.39 -11.67
C ARG A 151 6.74 21.01 -10.41
N ILE A 152 8.07 21.17 -10.45
CA ILE A 152 8.91 20.95 -9.26
C ILE A 152 8.54 21.94 -8.15
N ARG A 153 8.38 23.23 -8.46
CA ARG A 153 7.95 24.22 -7.47
C ARG A 153 6.59 23.91 -6.89
N GLU A 154 5.60 23.61 -7.72
CA GLU A 154 4.25 23.24 -7.32
C GLU A 154 4.26 22.04 -6.36
N VAL A 155 4.99 20.97 -6.69
CA VAL A 155 5.04 19.80 -5.80
C VAL A 155 5.80 20.06 -4.50
N MET A 156 6.82 20.92 -4.50
CA MET A 156 7.54 21.34 -3.29
C MET A 156 6.64 22.16 -2.35
N GLU A 157 5.76 23.01 -2.90
CA GLU A 157 4.72 23.72 -2.13
C GLU A 157 3.73 22.73 -1.51
N ILE A 158 3.24 21.76 -2.29
CA ILE A 158 2.32 20.71 -1.86
C ILE A 158 2.88 19.95 -0.65
N VAL A 159 4.15 19.57 -0.68
CA VAL A 159 4.78 18.84 0.43
C VAL A 159 5.33 19.75 1.53
N LYS A 160 5.13 21.07 1.43
CA LYS A 160 5.49 22.09 2.43
C LYS A 160 6.99 22.09 2.75
N LEU A 161 7.85 22.06 1.74
CA LEU A 161 9.29 22.26 1.86
C LEU A 161 9.65 23.69 1.48
N PHE A 162 9.82 24.57 2.47
CA PHE A 162 10.10 25.98 2.31
C PHE A 162 11.37 26.40 3.08
N PRO A 163 12.17 27.38 2.58
CA PRO A 163 12.10 27.99 1.24
C PRO A 163 12.48 27.00 0.15
N ILE A 164 11.77 27.00 -0.99
CA ILE A 164 11.93 25.97 -2.04
C ILE A 164 13.36 25.97 -2.59
N GLU A 165 13.91 27.12 -2.90
CA GLU A 165 15.24 27.30 -3.49
C GLU A 165 16.33 26.64 -2.64
N ASP A 166 16.25 26.79 -1.32
CA ASP A 166 17.22 26.21 -0.38
C ASP A 166 17.21 24.69 -0.39
N PHE A 167 16.06 24.08 -0.71
CA PHE A 167 15.92 22.63 -0.77
C PHE A 167 16.33 22.03 -2.11
N LEU A 168 16.13 22.75 -3.22
CA LEU A 168 16.39 22.24 -4.56
C LEU A 168 17.87 21.88 -4.77
N GLU A 169 18.78 22.68 -4.20
CA GLU A 169 20.24 22.48 -4.31
C GLU A 169 20.78 21.44 -3.32
N LYS A 170 20.01 21.08 -2.27
CA LYS A 170 20.47 20.13 -1.26
C LYS A 170 20.49 18.68 -1.79
N TYR A 171 21.43 17.93 -1.24
CA TYR A 171 21.50 16.49 -1.43
C TYR A 171 20.74 15.77 -0.33
N PRO A 172 20.27 14.51 -0.55
CA PRO A 172 19.51 13.77 0.46
C PRO A 172 20.17 13.71 1.84
N HIS A 173 21.47 13.51 1.92
CA HIS A 173 22.22 13.46 3.19
C HIS A 173 22.25 14.77 3.98
N MET A 174 21.84 15.90 3.38
CA MET A 174 21.72 17.20 4.04
C MET A 174 20.32 17.43 4.63
N LEU A 175 19.40 16.48 4.45
CA LEU A 175 18.01 16.58 4.86
C LEU A 175 17.73 15.71 6.08
N SER A 176 16.83 16.16 6.98
CA SER A 176 16.29 15.30 8.03
C SER A 176 15.42 14.17 7.44
N GLY A 177 15.18 13.09 8.19
CA GLY A 177 14.36 11.97 7.74
C GLY A 177 12.95 12.40 7.27
N GLY A 178 12.31 13.31 8.01
CA GLY A 178 11.01 13.85 7.61
C GLY A 178 11.06 14.73 6.35
N GLN A 179 12.13 15.46 6.13
CA GLN A 179 12.35 16.23 4.90
C GLN A 179 12.60 15.29 3.72
N GLN A 180 13.41 14.24 3.90
CA GLN A 180 13.62 13.23 2.87
C GLN A 180 12.30 12.54 2.49
N GLN A 181 11.48 12.18 3.48
CA GLN A 181 10.17 11.57 3.23
C GLN A 181 9.24 12.51 2.45
N ARG A 182 9.27 13.82 2.74
CA ARG A 182 8.53 14.81 1.93
C ARG A 182 9.03 14.86 0.48
N VAL A 183 10.34 14.74 0.24
CA VAL A 183 10.91 14.65 -1.13
C VAL A 183 10.46 13.36 -1.81
N VAL A 184 10.41 12.22 -1.11
CA VAL A 184 9.87 10.94 -1.65
C VAL A 184 8.41 11.10 -2.04
N ILE A 185 7.59 11.76 -1.21
CA ILE A 185 6.19 12.05 -1.52
C ILE A 185 6.09 13.00 -2.72
N ALA A 186 6.90 14.07 -2.76
CA ALA A 186 6.97 14.99 -3.89
C ALA A 186 7.28 14.25 -5.21
N ARG A 187 8.27 13.35 -5.18
CA ARG A 187 8.63 12.52 -6.34
C ARG A 187 7.49 11.58 -6.77
N ALA A 188 6.71 11.04 -5.83
CA ALA A 188 5.53 10.24 -6.14
C ALA A 188 4.40 11.07 -6.77
N MET A 189 4.28 12.35 -6.37
CA MET A 189 3.23 13.28 -6.83
C MET A 189 3.55 14.01 -8.13
N ILE A 190 4.83 14.12 -8.51
CA ILE A 190 5.31 15.04 -9.59
C ILE A 190 4.65 14.80 -10.94
N MET A 191 4.23 13.56 -11.22
CA MET A 191 3.54 13.20 -12.46
C MET A 191 2.03 13.45 -12.42
N GLY A 192 1.47 13.93 -11.30
CA GLY A 192 0.03 14.09 -11.11
C GLY A 192 -0.73 12.76 -11.11
N PRO A 193 -0.34 11.79 -10.26
CA PRO A 193 -1.02 10.50 -10.22
C PRO A 193 -2.46 10.66 -9.70
N ASN A 194 -3.31 9.69 -10.00
CA ASN A 194 -4.64 9.54 -9.39
C ASN A 194 -4.70 8.35 -8.40
N PHE A 195 -3.60 7.60 -8.30
CA PHE A 195 -3.44 6.46 -7.41
C PHE A 195 -2.05 6.46 -6.76
N ILE A 196 -2.01 6.24 -5.47
CA ILE A 196 -0.76 6.12 -4.70
C ILE A 196 -0.72 4.80 -3.94
N VAL A 197 0.44 4.15 -3.98
CA VAL A 197 0.78 3.06 -3.06
C VAL A 197 1.83 3.59 -2.10
N ALA A 198 1.50 3.59 -0.80
CA ALA A 198 2.38 4.02 0.28
C ALA A 198 2.78 2.81 1.13
N ASP A 199 4.04 2.39 1.01
CA ASP A 199 4.59 1.23 1.71
C ASP A 199 5.30 1.70 2.98
N GLU A 200 4.67 1.51 4.14
CA GLU A 200 5.16 1.90 5.46
C GLU A 200 5.77 3.32 5.52
N PRO A 201 5.09 4.34 4.99
CA PRO A 201 5.70 5.65 4.70
C PRO A 201 6.14 6.43 5.94
N VAL A 202 5.87 5.93 7.14
CA VAL A 202 6.20 6.60 8.40
C VAL A 202 6.95 5.72 9.40
N SER A 203 7.28 4.46 9.04
CA SER A 203 7.88 3.50 9.97
C SER A 203 9.26 3.91 10.48
N MET A 204 10.04 4.63 9.69
CA MET A 204 11.40 5.08 10.03
C MET A 204 11.46 6.50 10.61
N LEU A 205 10.31 7.09 10.95
CA LEU A 205 10.23 8.47 11.41
C LEU A 205 9.88 8.55 12.89
N ASP A 206 10.34 9.63 13.55
CA ASP A 206 9.97 9.98 14.90
C ASP A 206 8.46 10.21 15.04
N ALA A 207 7.89 9.99 16.23
CA ALA A 207 6.46 10.02 16.47
C ALA A 207 5.78 11.34 16.05
N SER A 208 6.42 12.49 16.29
CA SER A 208 5.89 13.81 15.89
C SER A 208 5.86 13.98 14.37
N VAL A 209 6.96 13.62 13.70
CA VAL A 209 7.09 13.69 12.24
C VAL A 209 6.16 12.72 11.55
N ARG A 210 5.95 11.52 12.14
CA ARG A 210 5.00 10.52 11.65
C ARG A 210 3.59 11.10 11.48
N VAL A 211 3.09 11.79 12.50
CA VAL A 211 1.76 12.42 12.46
C VAL A 211 1.69 13.51 11.37
N GLU A 212 2.75 14.30 11.20
CA GLU A 212 2.79 15.33 10.15
C GLU A 212 2.73 14.72 8.74
N ILE A 213 3.47 13.63 8.49
CA ILE A 213 3.46 12.95 7.19
C ILE A 213 2.11 12.30 6.91
N LEU A 214 1.46 11.68 7.91
CA LEU A 214 0.11 11.14 7.76
C LEU A 214 -0.91 12.24 7.44
N LYS A 215 -0.85 13.39 8.12
CA LYS A 215 -1.69 14.54 7.81
C LYS A 215 -1.44 15.10 6.41
N LEU A 216 -0.17 15.11 5.96
CA LEU A 216 0.17 15.50 4.60
C LEU A 216 -0.47 14.55 3.59
N LEU A 217 -0.29 13.22 3.74
CA LEU A 217 -0.87 12.22 2.84
C LEU A 217 -2.40 12.30 2.82
N ARG A 218 -3.05 12.49 3.99
CA ARG A 218 -4.50 12.66 4.07
C ARG A 218 -4.96 13.92 3.33
N GLY A 219 -4.28 15.06 3.55
CA GLY A 219 -4.58 16.30 2.82
C GLY A 219 -4.42 16.14 1.30
N LEU A 220 -3.41 15.40 0.84
CA LEU A 220 -3.20 15.11 -0.58
C LEU A 220 -4.35 14.26 -1.14
N GLN A 221 -4.78 13.22 -0.42
CA GLN A 221 -5.91 12.39 -0.81
C GLN A 221 -7.18 13.23 -0.99
N GLU A 222 -7.51 14.07 -0.01
CA GLU A 222 -8.71 14.90 -0.03
C GLU A 222 -8.67 15.98 -1.11
N THR A 223 -7.54 16.71 -1.23
CA THR A 223 -7.42 17.84 -2.16
C THR A 223 -7.32 17.38 -3.62
N HIS A 224 -6.62 16.29 -3.89
CA HIS A 224 -6.39 15.77 -5.25
C HIS A 224 -7.26 14.57 -5.60
N HIS A 225 -8.22 14.18 -4.73
CA HIS A 225 -9.08 13.01 -4.92
C HIS A 225 -8.30 11.73 -5.25
N LEU A 226 -7.18 11.54 -4.56
CA LEU A 226 -6.30 10.38 -4.78
C LEU A 226 -6.92 9.12 -4.19
N SER A 227 -6.84 8.02 -4.94
CA SER A 227 -7.05 6.69 -4.35
C SER A 227 -5.74 6.20 -3.76
N VAL A 228 -5.77 5.60 -2.56
CA VAL A 228 -4.55 5.23 -1.86
C VAL A 228 -4.61 3.83 -1.29
N ILE A 229 -3.54 3.04 -1.50
CA ILE A 229 -3.27 1.83 -0.72
C ILE A 229 -2.16 2.16 0.27
N TYR A 230 -2.51 2.12 1.55
CA TYR A 230 -1.60 2.34 2.66
C TYR A 230 -1.19 1.01 3.29
N ILE A 231 0.07 0.65 3.18
CA ILE A 231 0.61 -0.58 3.78
C ILE A 231 1.29 -0.22 5.09
N THR A 232 0.92 -0.92 6.15
CA THR A 232 1.52 -0.72 7.48
C THR A 232 1.42 -1.99 8.32
N HIS A 233 2.26 -2.09 9.32
CA HIS A 233 2.11 -3.03 10.43
C HIS A 233 1.57 -2.34 11.70
N ASP A 234 1.48 -1.02 11.69
CA ASP A 234 1.02 -0.20 12.84
C ASP A 234 -0.46 0.18 12.66
N LEU A 235 -1.32 -0.57 13.36
CA LEU A 235 -2.77 -0.35 13.36
C LEU A 235 -3.19 1.00 13.95
N SER A 236 -2.36 1.61 14.81
CA SER A 236 -2.67 2.91 15.40
C SER A 236 -2.74 4.04 14.37
N THR A 237 -2.00 3.89 13.26
CA THR A 237 -1.95 4.88 12.18
C THR A 237 -3.09 4.76 11.18
N VAL A 238 -3.75 3.59 11.10
CA VAL A 238 -4.76 3.29 10.08
C VAL A 238 -5.99 4.19 10.21
N SER A 239 -6.45 4.47 11.43
CA SER A 239 -7.62 5.30 11.70
C SER A 239 -7.47 6.75 11.25
N TYR A 240 -6.24 7.25 11.12
CA TYR A 240 -5.97 8.61 10.68
C TYR A 240 -6.08 8.79 9.17
N PHE A 241 -6.00 7.68 8.42
CA PHE A 241 -5.78 7.80 6.99
C PHE A 241 -6.77 7.00 6.13
N SER A 242 -7.23 5.82 6.56
CA SER A 242 -7.96 4.89 5.71
C SER A 242 -9.43 4.75 6.07
N GLU A 243 -10.29 4.53 5.06
CA GLU A 243 -11.71 4.24 5.22
C GLU A 243 -11.95 2.75 5.50
N ARG A 244 -11.25 1.86 4.78
CA ARG A 244 -11.31 0.39 4.97
C ARG A 244 -9.95 -0.18 5.32
N ILE A 245 -9.97 -1.30 6.00
CA ILE A 245 -8.78 -2.04 6.40
C ILE A 245 -8.90 -3.51 5.96
N PHE A 246 -7.82 -4.03 5.42
CA PHE A 246 -7.68 -5.41 4.97
C PHE A 246 -6.53 -6.06 5.75
N VAL A 247 -6.84 -7.14 6.44
CA VAL A 247 -5.87 -7.87 7.25
C VAL A 247 -5.31 -9.02 6.43
N MET A 248 -3.99 -9.02 6.25
CA MET A 248 -3.29 -10.03 5.46
C MET A 248 -2.49 -10.97 6.36
N TYR A 249 -2.69 -12.27 6.20
CA TYR A 249 -1.95 -13.31 6.90
C TYR A 249 -1.48 -14.39 5.92
N ALA A 250 -0.18 -14.69 5.97
CA ALA A 250 0.43 -15.78 5.19
C ALA A 250 -0.01 -15.83 3.71
N GLY A 251 -0.04 -14.67 3.03
CA GLY A 251 -0.37 -14.56 1.60
C GLY A 251 -1.86 -14.43 1.27
N GLN A 252 -2.76 -14.41 2.26
CA GLN A 252 -4.22 -14.31 2.08
C GLN A 252 -4.81 -13.14 2.85
N LEU A 253 -5.92 -12.57 2.37
CA LEU A 253 -6.74 -11.65 3.15
C LEU A 253 -7.66 -12.48 4.05
N VAL A 254 -7.60 -12.22 5.36
CA VAL A 254 -8.37 -12.97 6.37
C VAL A 254 -9.56 -12.19 6.90
N GLU A 255 -9.50 -10.85 6.82
CA GLU A 255 -10.59 -9.97 7.25
C GLU A 255 -10.54 -8.65 6.48
N LYS A 256 -11.71 -8.12 6.10
CA LYS A 256 -11.89 -6.86 5.37
C LYS A 256 -13.10 -6.12 5.91
N ALA A 257 -12.94 -4.89 6.38
CA ALA A 257 -14.05 -4.08 6.87
C ALA A 257 -13.75 -2.58 6.84
N ALA A 258 -14.73 -1.75 7.15
CA ALA A 258 -14.51 -0.36 7.51
C ALA A 258 -13.60 -0.30 8.75
N VAL A 259 -12.68 0.68 8.80
CA VAL A 259 -11.70 0.80 9.90
C VAL A 259 -12.39 0.85 11.26
N SER A 260 -13.46 1.66 11.40
CA SER A 260 -14.20 1.78 12.64
C SER A 260 -14.80 0.46 13.11
N LYS A 261 -15.36 -0.34 12.19
CA LYS A 261 -15.93 -1.66 12.52
C LYS A 261 -14.86 -2.64 12.98
N LEU A 262 -13.78 -2.79 12.20
CA LEU A 262 -12.73 -3.77 12.49
C LEU A 262 -12.00 -3.47 13.80
N LEU A 263 -11.73 -2.18 14.09
CA LEU A 263 -11.04 -1.80 15.33
C LEU A 263 -11.89 -2.05 16.58
N HIS A 264 -13.25 -1.93 16.49
CA HIS A 264 -14.14 -2.14 17.63
C HIS A 264 -14.63 -3.59 17.75
N ASN A 265 -14.82 -4.29 16.61
CA ASN A 265 -15.36 -5.65 16.59
C ASN A 265 -14.58 -6.54 15.62
N PRO A 266 -13.29 -6.87 15.92
CA PRO A 266 -12.49 -7.77 15.10
C PRO A 266 -13.08 -9.18 15.13
N CYS A 267 -13.30 -9.77 13.96
CA CYS A 267 -13.91 -11.09 13.83
C CYS A 267 -12.86 -12.21 13.78
N HIS A 268 -11.78 -12.03 13.01
CA HIS A 268 -10.77 -13.06 12.88
C HIS A 268 -9.86 -13.12 14.12
N PRO A 269 -9.58 -14.31 14.71
CA PRO A 269 -8.68 -14.43 15.87
C PRO A 269 -7.28 -13.83 15.66
N TYR A 270 -6.77 -13.85 14.44
CA TYR A 270 -5.51 -13.19 14.10
C TYR A 270 -5.62 -11.65 14.17
N THR A 271 -6.71 -11.07 13.72
CA THR A 271 -6.94 -9.62 13.81
C THR A 271 -7.01 -9.17 15.27
N LEU A 272 -7.70 -9.95 16.12
CA LEU A 272 -7.73 -9.70 17.56
C LEU A 272 -6.32 -9.75 18.16
N ALA A 273 -5.52 -10.73 17.74
CA ALA A 273 -4.14 -10.85 18.21
C ALA A 273 -3.25 -9.67 17.76
N LEU A 274 -3.43 -9.19 16.52
CA LEU A 274 -2.73 -8.00 16.02
C LEU A 274 -3.10 -6.74 16.83
N LEU A 275 -4.40 -6.54 17.09
CA LEU A 275 -4.87 -5.42 17.91
C LEU A 275 -4.33 -5.48 19.34
N ASN A 276 -4.32 -6.66 19.94
CA ASN A 276 -3.74 -6.87 21.27
C ASN A 276 -2.23 -6.64 21.29
N GLY A 277 -1.53 -6.89 20.18
CA GLY A 277 -0.08 -6.67 20.03
C GLY A 277 0.30 -5.20 19.85
N THR A 278 -0.63 -4.32 19.45
CA THR A 278 -0.35 -2.89 19.35
C THR A 278 -0.11 -2.26 20.72
N SER A 279 0.91 -1.39 20.77
CA SER A 279 1.20 -0.62 21.99
C SER A 279 0.08 0.38 22.23
N ASP A 280 -0.64 0.20 23.31
CA ASP A 280 -1.59 1.20 23.80
C ASP A 280 -0.84 2.09 24.80
N PRO A 281 -0.77 3.42 24.58
CA PRO A 281 -0.08 4.35 25.46
C PRO A 281 -0.77 4.55 26.82
N ASP A 282 -1.98 3.99 27.06
CA ASP A 282 -2.63 4.08 28.36
C ASP A 282 -1.86 3.26 29.41
N ALA A 283 -1.36 3.95 30.43
CA ALA A 283 -0.61 3.37 31.53
C ALA A 283 -1.38 2.22 32.25
N LYS A 284 -2.71 2.20 32.20
CA LYS A 284 -3.55 1.13 32.76
C LYS A 284 -3.34 -0.20 32.03
N ASN A 285 -2.97 -0.17 30.76
CA ASN A 285 -2.74 -1.36 29.95
C ASN A 285 -1.32 -1.93 30.07
N ALA A 286 -0.40 -1.22 30.71
CA ALA A 286 0.98 -1.69 30.98
C ALA A 286 1.03 -2.94 31.88
N LEU A 287 -0.02 -3.18 32.68
CA LEU A 287 -0.12 -4.33 33.59
C LEU A 287 -0.99 -5.48 33.05
N THR A 288 -1.62 -5.32 31.91
CA THR A 288 -2.42 -6.39 31.29
C THR A 288 -1.53 -7.28 30.41
N PHE A 289 -1.41 -8.55 30.77
CA PHE A 289 -0.77 -9.55 29.89
C PHE A 289 -1.62 -9.71 28.64
N LYS A 290 -1.08 -9.25 27.50
CA LYS A 290 -1.72 -9.43 26.20
C LYS A 290 -1.46 -10.84 25.70
N GLU A 291 -2.51 -11.58 25.33
CA GLU A 291 -2.35 -12.90 24.69
C GLU A 291 -1.76 -12.73 23.30
N VAL A 292 -0.53 -13.13 23.14
CA VAL A 292 0.14 -13.20 21.83
C VAL A 292 0.01 -14.64 21.32
N PRO A 293 -0.41 -14.86 20.06
CA PRO A 293 -0.48 -16.19 19.48
C PRO A 293 0.88 -16.91 19.56
N PRO A 294 0.91 -18.18 19.97
CA PRO A 294 2.16 -18.91 20.08
C PRO A 294 2.82 -19.17 18.73
N GLY A 295 4.13 -19.30 18.72
CA GLY A 295 4.92 -19.68 17.55
C GLY A 295 5.10 -18.59 16.48
N GLU A 296 5.82 -18.95 15.43
CA GLU A 296 6.13 -18.07 14.30
C GLU A 296 5.08 -18.19 13.17
N PRO A 297 4.97 -17.15 12.31
CA PRO A 297 4.17 -17.25 11.09
C PRO A 297 4.57 -18.47 10.24
N PRO A 298 3.61 -19.16 9.60
CA PRO A 298 3.91 -20.36 8.83
C PRO A 298 4.73 -20.07 7.59
N SER A 299 5.52 -21.06 7.17
CA SER A 299 6.27 -20.99 5.92
C SER A 299 5.35 -20.85 4.71
N LEU A 300 5.62 -19.84 3.86
CA LEU A 300 4.92 -19.66 2.59
C LEU A 300 5.30 -20.70 1.51
N VAL A 301 6.32 -21.52 1.76
CA VAL A 301 6.75 -22.61 0.87
C VAL A 301 5.82 -23.81 1.00
N LYS A 302 5.45 -24.13 2.24
CA LYS A 302 4.49 -25.19 2.59
C LYS A 302 3.50 -24.61 3.59
N PRO A 303 2.58 -23.75 3.14
CA PRO A 303 1.58 -23.22 4.04
C PRO A 303 0.70 -24.37 4.59
N PRO A 304 0.21 -24.23 5.82
CA PRO A 304 -0.71 -25.21 6.41
C PRO A 304 -1.92 -25.45 5.52
N GLU A 305 -2.46 -26.67 5.53
CA GLU A 305 -3.75 -26.96 4.91
C GLU A 305 -4.87 -26.24 5.65
N GLY A 306 -5.99 -26.03 5.00
CA GLY A 306 -7.13 -25.31 5.60
C GLY A 306 -6.86 -23.85 5.90
N CYS A 307 -7.30 -23.39 7.08
CA CYS A 307 -7.04 -22.04 7.56
C CYS A 307 -5.56 -21.87 7.91
N ARG A 308 -4.85 -20.95 7.27
CA ARG A 308 -3.40 -20.78 7.49
C ARG A 308 -3.03 -20.34 8.91
N PHE A 309 -3.97 -19.76 9.64
CA PHE A 309 -3.78 -19.36 11.03
C PHE A 309 -4.04 -20.49 12.04
N HIS A 310 -4.62 -21.62 11.65
CA HIS A 310 -5.04 -22.69 12.58
C HIS A 310 -3.93 -23.15 13.55
N PRO A 311 -2.62 -23.23 13.17
CA PRO A 311 -1.59 -23.71 14.11
C PRO A 311 -1.33 -22.76 15.29
N ARG A 312 -1.73 -21.47 15.14
CA ARG A 312 -1.57 -20.41 16.14
C ARG A 312 -2.89 -19.97 16.76
N CYS A 313 -4.02 -20.56 16.32
CA CYS A 313 -5.36 -20.13 16.71
C CYS A 313 -5.81 -20.81 17.98
N SER A 314 -6.04 -20.04 19.05
CA SER A 314 -6.60 -20.54 20.31
C SER A 314 -8.06 -21.02 20.19
N LYS A 315 -8.77 -20.58 19.14
CA LYS A 315 -10.17 -20.96 18.84
C LYS A 315 -10.30 -21.94 17.68
N MET A 316 -9.25 -22.73 17.40
CA MET A 316 -9.23 -23.71 16.31
C MET A 316 -10.34 -24.75 16.45
N ILE A 317 -11.11 -25.00 15.39
CA ILE A 317 -12.07 -26.11 15.28
C ILE A 317 -11.33 -27.27 14.61
N LYS A 318 -10.97 -28.29 15.43
CA LYS A 318 -10.24 -29.48 14.96
C LYS A 318 -11.09 -30.29 13.96
N GLY A 319 -10.45 -30.75 12.87
CA GLY A 319 -11.11 -31.44 11.77
C GLY A 319 -11.79 -30.52 10.75
N THR A 320 -11.82 -29.21 11.01
CA THR A 320 -12.37 -28.22 10.08
C THR A 320 -11.29 -27.21 9.69
N CYS A 321 -10.74 -26.47 10.66
CA CYS A 321 -9.75 -25.42 10.39
C CYS A 321 -8.43 -25.97 9.84
N ASP A 322 -8.05 -27.17 10.22
CA ASP A 322 -6.84 -27.88 9.78
C ASP A 322 -6.96 -28.57 8.41
N VAL A 323 -8.20 -28.71 7.90
CA VAL A 323 -8.45 -29.44 6.66
C VAL A 323 -9.06 -28.57 5.57
N LYS A 324 -9.99 -27.67 5.93
CA LYS A 324 -10.77 -26.89 4.96
C LYS A 324 -10.39 -25.41 4.99
N VAL A 325 -10.14 -24.82 3.81
CA VAL A 325 -9.97 -23.39 3.66
C VAL A 325 -11.30 -22.68 3.95
N PRO A 326 -11.37 -21.73 4.90
CA PRO A 326 -12.61 -21.00 5.16
C PRO A 326 -12.98 -20.14 3.96
N PRO A 327 -14.25 -20.15 3.53
CA PRO A 327 -14.75 -19.16 2.59
C PRO A 327 -14.86 -17.79 3.26
N GLU A 328 -15.18 -16.76 2.50
CA GLU A 328 -15.54 -15.45 3.06
C GLU A 328 -16.98 -15.51 3.60
N PHE A 329 -17.13 -15.17 4.87
CA PHE A 329 -18.41 -14.96 5.54
C PHE A 329 -18.66 -13.48 5.74
N LEU A 330 -19.94 -13.09 5.90
CA LEU A 330 -20.39 -11.72 6.14
C LEU A 330 -21.10 -11.66 7.50
N PRO A 331 -20.36 -11.57 8.62
CA PRO A 331 -21.00 -11.47 9.94
C PRO A 331 -21.84 -10.20 10.10
N GLU A 332 -21.47 -9.14 9.41
CA GLU A 332 -22.17 -7.86 9.34
C GLU A 332 -22.08 -7.29 7.91
N PRO A 333 -22.98 -6.38 7.50
CA PRO A 333 -22.86 -5.68 6.23
C PRO A 333 -21.48 -5.03 6.08
N ASP A 334 -20.82 -5.20 4.94
CA ASP A 334 -19.48 -4.67 4.64
C ASP A 334 -18.34 -5.12 5.58
N HIS A 335 -18.55 -6.24 6.30
CA HIS A 335 -17.52 -6.86 7.13
C HIS A 335 -17.32 -8.31 6.68
N GLN A 336 -16.25 -8.58 5.97
CA GLN A 336 -15.90 -9.88 5.43
C GLN A 336 -14.83 -10.54 6.28
N VAL A 337 -15.03 -11.83 6.60
CA VAL A 337 -14.07 -12.62 7.38
C VAL A 337 -13.94 -14.04 6.83
N SER A 338 -12.70 -14.52 6.68
CA SER A 338 -12.39 -15.88 6.28
C SER A 338 -12.11 -16.72 7.53
N CYS A 339 -13.16 -17.06 8.30
CA CYS A 339 -13.03 -17.80 9.56
C CYS A 339 -14.25 -18.70 9.80
N TRP A 340 -14.04 -19.98 10.10
CA TRP A 340 -15.08 -20.97 10.38
C TRP A 340 -15.93 -20.70 11.64
N LEU A 341 -15.51 -19.78 12.50
CA LEU A 341 -16.32 -19.34 13.64
C LEU A 341 -17.59 -18.60 13.24
N PHE A 342 -17.71 -18.19 11.98
CA PHE A 342 -18.82 -17.42 11.42
C PHE A 342 -19.62 -18.19 10.36
N GLN A 343 -19.51 -19.52 10.39
CA GLN A 343 -20.30 -20.44 9.54
C GLN A 343 -21.77 -20.38 9.87
#